data_c9c1f6c7164a588b13e637cf86a8702b
#
_entry.id   c9c1f6c7164a588b13e637cf86a8702b
#
_cell.length_a   1.000
_cell.length_b   1.000
_cell.length_c   1.000
_cell.angle_alpha   90.00
_cell.angle_beta   90.00
_cell.angle_gamma   90.00
#
_symmetry.space_group_name_H-M   'P 1'
#
loop_
_entity.id
_entity.type
_entity.pdbx_description
1 polymer ?
#
loop_
_entity_poly.entity_id
_entity_poly.type
_entity_poly.pdbx_seq_one_letter_code
_entity_poly.pdbx_strand_id
1 'polypeptide(L)'
;DQLRAKTEEFKDRIADGETVDDLLPEAFAVAREASWRVLGKKHYPVQIMGGAALHEGQVAEMKTGEGKTLTCVLPAYLNALEWKGVHIVTVNDYLAKRDAEWMGRVHRFLGLEVGVILSDMEPEERRKAYNADITYGTNNEFGFDYLRDNMAHSTDDLVQREHHYAIVDEVDSILIDEARTPLIISGPSDSSSQWYQEFARLAPMMEKDKHYEVDIRKRTVGITEAGVAFVEDQLGIDNLYESANSPLVSYLNNSIKAKELFTRDKDYMVVDGEVLIIDEFTGRALAGRRYNEGMHQAIEAKEGVEVKAENQTLATITLQNYFRMYDKLAGMTGTAETEAAELHQIYKLGVVPIPTNKPLIRKDQRDLIYKTQEAKFEAVADDIAERHEKGQPVLVGTVSVERSEYLSKLLQKRGIKHNVLNAKRNAEEALTVASAGRVGAVTVSTNMAGRGTDIVLGGNPDVLTDAALRKRGLDPVEDEEAYQQAWEQEIINQRKKAEEAAEKVREVGGLYVIGTERHESRRIDNQLRGRSGRQGDPGESRFYLS
;
A
#
# COMPACT_ATOMS: atom_id res chain seq x y z
N ASP A 1 -10.37 -33.78 -12.56
CA ASP A 1 -10.11 -34.83 -11.54
C ASP A 1 -8.68 -35.35 -11.57
N GLN A 2 -8.12 -35.61 -12.76
CA GLN A 2 -6.74 -36.11 -12.91
C GLN A 2 -5.70 -35.07 -12.43
N LEU A 3 -5.88 -33.78 -12.74
CA LEU A 3 -4.98 -32.73 -12.28
C LEU A 3 -5.04 -32.55 -10.76
N ARG A 4 -6.24 -32.61 -10.19
CA ARG A 4 -6.42 -32.54 -8.75
C ARG A 4 -5.80 -33.73 -8.02
N ALA A 5 -5.88 -34.91 -8.62
CA ALA A 5 -5.24 -36.12 -8.08
C ALA A 5 -3.72 -35.98 -8.03
N LYS A 6 -3.11 -35.20 -8.91
CA LYS A 6 -1.68 -34.92 -8.87
C LYS A 6 -1.25 -34.21 -7.59
N THR A 7 -2.08 -33.36 -7.01
CA THR A 7 -1.77 -32.68 -5.76
C THR A 7 -1.56 -33.68 -4.63
N GLU A 8 -2.43 -34.69 -4.52
CA GLU A 8 -2.28 -35.76 -3.52
C GLU A 8 -1.05 -36.62 -3.80
N GLU A 9 -0.79 -36.94 -5.06
CA GLU A 9 0.41 -37.66 -5.47
C GLU A 9 1.68 -36.93 -5.05
N PHE A 10 1.75 -35.61 -5.27
CA PHE A 10 2.91 -34.80 -4.88
C PHE A 10 3.08 -34.75 -3.35
N LYS A 11 2.01 -34.61 -2.61
CA LYS A 11 2.05 -34.63 -1.14
C LYS A 11 2.57 -35.97 -0.63
N ASP A 12 2.13 -37.07 -1.21
CA ASP A 12 2.61 -38.41 -0.85
C ASP A 12 4.10 -38.57 -1.17
N ARG A 13 4.55 -38.08 -2.30
CA ARG A 13 5.97 -38.12 -2.70
C ARG A 13 6.84 -37.29 -1.75
N ILE A 14 6.38 -36.16 -1.27
CA ILE A 14 7.07 -35.37 -0.26
C ILE A 14 7.15 -36.14 1.06
N ALA A 15 6.07 -36.80 1.49
CA ALA A 15 6.05 -37.63 2.67
C ALA A 15 7.05 -38.81 2.57
N ASP A 16 7.28 -39.30 1.35
CA ASP A 16 8.23 -40.38 1.06
C ASP A 16 9.68 -39.92 0.87
N GLY A 17 9.96 -38.64 1.04
CA GLY A 17 11.30 -38.07 1.06
C GLY A 17 11.72 -37.25 -0.15
N GLU A 18 10.88 -37.07 -1.16
CA GLU A 18 11.16 -36.15 -2.26
C GLU A 18 11.05 -34.69 -1.78
N THR A 19 11.81 -33.81 -2.40
CA THR A 19 11.80 -32.38 -2.08
C THR A 19 10.93 -31.61 -3.06
N VAL A 20 10.52 -30.38 -2.70
CA VAL A 20 9.82 -29.50 -3.63
C VAL A 20 10.67 -29.17 -4.85
N ASP A 21 11.99 -29.11 -4.71
CA ASP A 21 12.89 -28.91 -5.84
C ASP A 21 12.78 -30.05 -6.85
N ASP A 22 12.66 -31.29 -6.38
CA ASP A 22 12.47 -32.46 -7.24
C ASP A 22 11.15 -32.42 -8.00
N LEU A 23 10.12 -31.85 -7.38
CA LEU A 23 8.77 -31.77 -7.95
C LEU A 23 8.54 -30.56 -8.86
N LEU A 24 9.46 -29.59 -8.88
CA LEU A 24 9.25 -28.33 -9.58
C LEU A 24 8.77 -28.49 -11.02
N PRO A 25 9.42 -29.28 -11.89
CA PRO A 25 8.96 -29.39 -13.29
C PRO A 25 7.53 -29.92 -13.42
N GLU A 26 7.20 -30.97 -12.68
CA GLU A 26 5.87 -31.58 -12.75
C GLU A 26 4.80 -30.68 -12.12
N ALA A 27 5.09 -30.11 -10.95
CA ALA A 27 4.15 -29.23 -10.26
C ALA A 27 3.88 -27.94 -11.06
N PHE A 28 4.91 -27.35 -11.67
CA PHE A 28 4.73 -26.19 -12.54
C PHE A 28 3.92 -26.54 -13.78
N ALA A 29 4.13 -27.73 -14.35
CA ALA A 29 3.33 -28.19 -15.48
C ALA A 29 1.85 -28.36 -15.11
N VAL A 30 1.57 -28.91 -13.95
CA VAL A 30 0.20 -29.08 -13.44
C VAL A 30 -0.46 -27.72 -13.18
N ALA A 31 0.23 -26.80 -12.52
CA ALA A 31 -0.30 -25.47 -12.23
C ALA A 31 -0.51 -24.66 -13.52
N ARG A 32 0.41 -24.76 -14.48
CA ARG A 32 0.27 -24.11 -15.79
C ARG A 32 -0.96 -24.59 -16.55
N GLU A 33 -1.18 -25.90 -16.58
CA GLU A 33 -2.34 -26.50 -17.23
C GLU A 33 -3.64 -26.12 -16.51
N ALA A 34 -3.65 -26.12 -15.19
CA ALA A 34 -4.80 -25.67 -14.41
C ALA A 34 -5.14 -24.20 -14.69
N SER A 35 -4.14 -23.34 -14.74
CA SER A 35 -4.31 -21.93 -15.10
C SER A 35 -4.91 -21.78 -16.51
N TRP A 36 -4.43 -22.57 -17.46
CA TRP A 36 -4.97 -22.59 -18.82
C TRP A 36 -6.46 -22.96 -18.84
N ARG A 37 -6.83 -24.02 -18.11
CA ARG A 37 -8.21 -24.50 -18.06
C ARG A 37 -9.15 -23.56 -17.32
N VAL A 38 -8.73 -23.03 -16.19
CA VAL A 38 -9.57 -22.22 -15.29
C VAL A 38 -9.66 -20.77 -15.73
N LEU A 39 -8.53 -20.15 -16.07
CA LEU A 39 -8.46 -18.73 -16.40
C LEU A 39 -8.38 -18.46 -17.91
N GLY A 40 -8.08 -19.49 -18.69
CA GLY A 40 -7.76 -19.31 -20.11
C GLY A 40 -6.40 -18.65 -20.32
N LYS A 41 -5.51 -18.74 -19.33
CA LYS A 41 -4.18 -18.13 -19.36
C LYS A 41 -3.11 -19.20 -19.18
N LYS A 42 -2.36 -19.43 -20.24
CA LYS A 42 -1.23 -20.34 -20.23
C LYS A 42 0.04 -19.54 -19.97
N HIS A 43 0.79 -19.91 -18.95
CA HIS A 43 2.03 -19.21 -18.61
C HIS A 43 3.00 -19.18 -19.80
N TYR A 44 3.59 -18.02 -20.03
CA TYR A 44 4.68 -17.85 -20.99
C TYR A 44 5.97 -18.46 -20.43
N PRO A 45 6.92 -18.88 -21.29
CA PRO A 45 8.21 -19.37 -20.81
C PRO A 45 8.91 -18.43 -19.82
N VAL A 46 8.86 -17.12 -20.07
CA VAL A 46 9.44 -16.12 -19.16
C VAL A 46 8.77 -16.09 -17.79
N GLN A 47 7.47 -16.38 -17.73
CA GLN A 47 6.75 -16.49 -16.45
C GLN A 47 7.17 -17.75 -15.68
N ILE A 48 7.44 -18.83 -16.37
CA ILE A 48 7.99 -20.05 -15.76
C ILE A 48 9.38 -19.76 -15.17
N MET A 49 10.21 -19.02 -15.89
CA MET A 49 11.52 -18.57 -15.40
C MET A 49 11.37 -17.71 -14.13
N GLY A 50 10.43 -16.76 -14.15
CA GLY A 50 10.11 -15.94 -12.98
C GLY A 50 9.63 -16.78 -11.81
N GLY A 51 8.76 -17.75 -12.04
CA GLY A 51 8.29 -18.68 -11.02
C GLY A 51 9.41 -19.50 -10.40
N ALA A 52 10.36 -19.97 -11.20
CA ALA A 52 11.53 -20.69 -10.73
C ALA A 52 12.42 -19.80 -9.85
N ALA A 53 12.65 -18.55 -10.24
CA ALA A 53 13.41 -17.59 -9.45
C ALA A 53 12.74 -17.34 -8.09
N LEU A 54 11.42 -17.20 -8.05
CA LEU A 54 10.65 -17.04 -6.81
C LEU A 54 10.76 -18.29 -5.92
N HIS A 55 10.68 -19.47 -6.51
CA HIS A 55 10.86 -20.71 -5.75
C HIS A 55 12.25 -20.81 -5.12
N GLU A 56 13.28 -20.32 -5.81
CA GLU A 56 14.66 -20.33 -5.29
C GLU A 56 14.92 -19.26 -4.22
N GLY A 57 13.92 -18.48 -3.84
CA GLY A 57 14.09 -17.43 -2.83
C GLY A 57 14.84 -16.22 -3.37
N GLN A 58 14.56 -15.82 -4.59
CA GLN A 58 15.16 -14.67 -5.26
C GLN A 58 14.11 -13.61 -5.58
N VAL A 59 14.56 -12.45 -6.00
CA VAL A 59 13.71 -11.40 -6.56
C VAL A 59 13.65 -11.59 -8.08
N ALA A 60 12.46 -11.85 -8.59
CA ALA A 60 12.23 -11.86 -10.04
C ALA A 60 11.93 -10.43 -10.50
N GLU A 61 12.83 -9.85 -11.26
CA GLU A 61 12.57 -8.55 -11.88
C GLU A 61 11.83 -8.77 -13.19
N MET A 62 10.51 -8.55 -13.14
CA MET A 62 9.63 -8.68 -14.28
C MET A 62 9.01 -7.31 -14.58
N LYS A 63 9.13 -6.86 -15.81
CA LYS A 63 8.59 -5.56 -16.22
C LYS A 63 7.07 -5.53 -16.06
N THR A 64 6.52 -4.33 -15.88
CA THR A 64 5.08 -4.11 -15.78
C THR A 64 4.39 -4.71 -17.02
N GLY A 65 3.27 -5.39 -16.80
CA GLY A 65 2.54 -6.03 -17.89
C GLY A 65 2.99 -7.43 -18.27
N GLU A 66 3.98 -8.00 -17.57
CA GLU A 66 4.47 -9.36 -17.82
C GLU A 66 3.70 -10.45 -17.04
N GLY A 67 2.70 -10.05 -16.24
CA GLY A 67 1.83 -11.00 -15.54
C GLY A 67 2.43 -11.58 -14.27
N LYS A 68 2.91 -10.73 -13.37
CA LYS A 68 3.51 -11.15 -12.10
C LYS A 68 2.54 -11.95 -11.21
N THR A 69 1.27 -11.56 -11.17
CA THR A 69 0.25 -12.25 -10.37
C THR A 69 0.08 -13.70 -10.80
N LEU A 70 0.06 -13.94 -12.10
CA LEU A 70 -0.05 -15.28 -12.67
C LEU A 70 1.23 -16.10 -12.46
N THR A 71 2.38 -15.45 -12.59
CA THR A 71 3.70 -16.07 -12.34
C THR A 71 3.78 -16.64 -10.93
N CYS A 72 3.25 -15.91 -9.96
CA CYS A 72 3.25 -16.26 -8.54
C CYS A 72 2.49 -17.56 -8.24
N VAL A 73 1.53 -17.94 -9.06
CA VAL A 73 0.77 -19.20 -8.92
C VAL A 73 1.67 -20.42 -8.91
N LEU A 74 2.69 -20.43 -9.74
CA LEU A 74 3.60 -21.59 -9.89
C LEU A 74 4.36 -21.91 -8.60
N PRO A 75 5.16 -21.00 -8.03
CA PRO A 75 5.86 -21.29 -6.78
C PRO A 75 4.94 -21.39 -5.57
N ALA A 76 3.82 -20.68 -5.58
CA ALA A 76 2.82 -20.78 -4.50
C ALA A 76 2.22 -22.18 -4.43
N TYR A 77 1.79 -22.73 -5.57
CA TYR A 77 1.29 -24.11 -5.65
C TYR A 77 2.34 -25.11 -5.16
N LEU A 78 3.54 -25.05 -5.70
CA LEU A 78 4.62 -25.97 -5.36
C LEU A 78 4.95 -25.95 -3.86
N ASN A 79 5.15 -24.78 -3.29
CA ASN A 79 5.55 -24.67 -1.89
C ASN A 79 4.40 -24.92 -0.91
N ALA A 80 3.16 -24.77 -1.35
CA ALA A 80 1.98 -25.11 -0.53
C ALA A 80 1.86 -26.61 -0.28
N LEU A 81 2.49 -27.44 -1.12
CA LEU A 81 2.45 -28.90 -0.98
C LEU A 81 3.15 -29.39 0.29
N GLU A 82 3.98 -28.58 0.92
CA GLU A 82 4.66 -28.90 2.19
C GLU A 82 3.77 -28.71 3.43
N TRP A 83 2.58 -28.14 3.29
CA TRP A 83 1.63 -27.87 4.38
C TRP A 83 2.08 -26.89 5.45
N LYS A 84 3.06 -26.05 5.15
CA LYS A 84 3.59 -25.07 6.10
C LYS A 84 3.00 -23.67 5.90
N GLY A 85 2.23 -23.48 4.84
CA GLY A 85 1.63 -22.23 4.48
C GLY A 85 2.52 -21.35 3.59
N VAL A 86 1.90 -20.74 2.59
CA VAL A 86 2.55 -19.79 1.70
C VAL A 86 1.82 -18.45 1.84
N HIS A 87 2.57 -17.40 2.10
CA HIS A 87 2.01 -16.05 2.21
C HIS A 87 2.34 -15.25 0.95
N ILE A 88 1.33 -14.68 0.32
CA ILE A 88 1.50 -13.79 -0.84
C ILE A 88 1.12 -12.39 -0.40
N VAL A 89 2.10 -11.49 -0.46
CA VAL A 89 2.00 -10.15 0.12
C VAL A 89 1.80 -9.12 -0.99
N THR A 90 0.77 -8.30 -0.84
CA THR A 90 0.43 -7.23 -1.77
C THR A 90 0.39 -5.87 -1.05
N VAL A 91 0.17 -4.80 -1.80
CA VAL A 91 0.25 -3.43 -1.25
C VAL A 91 -1.05 -2.90 -0.65
N ASN A 92 -2.21 -3.48 -1.00
CA ASN A 92 -3.49 -3.04 -0.45
C ASN A 92 -4.52 -4.18 -0.39
N ASP A 93 -5.56 -3.98 0.42
CA ASP A 93 -6.61 -4.98 0.65
C ASP A 93 -7.38 -5.33 -0.63
N TYR A 94 -7.60 -4.37 -1.51
CA TYR A 94 -8.28 -4.63 -2.77
C TYR A 94 -7.51 -5.64 -3.63
N LEU A 95 -6.21 -5.47 -3.78
CA LEU A 95 -5.36 -6.40 -4.55
C LEU A 95 -5.28 -7.76 -3.87
N ALA A 96 -5.16 -7.80 -2.54
CA ALA A 96 -5.13 -9.05 -1.80
C ALA A 96 -6.40 -9.86 -2.03
N LYS A 97 -7.56 -9.22 -1.93
CA LYS A 97 -8.86 -9.86 -2.17
C LYS A 97 -9.02 -10.30 -3.62
N ARG A 98 -8.71 -9.42 -4.57
CA ARG A 98 -8.81 -9.73 -6.00
C ARG A 98 -7.93 -10.92 -6.38
N ASP A 99 -6.67 -10.90 -5.96
CA ASP A 99 -5.71 -11.95 -6.31
C ASP A 99 -6.09 -13.28 -5.65
N ALA A 100 -6.54 -13.24 -4.40
CA ALA A 100 -7.05 -14.43 -3.72
C ALA A 100 -8.27 -15.02 -4.43
N GLU A 101 -9.20 -14.19 -4.89
CA GLU A 101 -10.40 -14.63 -5.60
C GLU A 101 -10.07 -15.19 -6.99
N TRP A 102 -9.20 -14.53 -7.74
CA TRP A 102 -8.89 -14.92 -9.12
C TRP A 102 -7.90 -16.08 -9.18
N MET A 103 -6.75 -15.92 -8.56
CA MET A 103 -5.73 -16.99 -8.55
C MET A 103 -6.18 -18.16 -7.67
N GLY A 104 -6.99 -17.87 -6.66
CA GLY A 104 -7.60 -18.89 -5.82
C GLY A 104 -8.44 -19.90 -6.59
N ARG A 105 -9.04 -19.50 -7.69
CA ARG A 105 -9.78 -20.44 -8.56
C ARG A 105 -8.87 -21.56 -9.07
N VAL A 106 -7.64 -21.21 -9.45
CA VAL A 106 -6.64 -22.20 -9.91
C VAL A 106 -6.25 -23.13 -8.77
N HIS A 107 -5.91 -22.57 -7.62
CA HIS A 107 -5.48 -23.34 -6.44
C HIS A 107 -6.59 -24.26 -5.93
N ARG A 108 -7.81 -23.76 -5.85
CA ARG A 108 -8.97 -24.57 -5.40
C ARG A 108 -9.30 -25.67 -6.42
N PHE A 109 -9.17 -25.38 -7.71
CA PHE A 109 -9.30 -26.40 -8.76
C PHE A 109 -8.32 -27.55 -8.53
N LEU A 110 -7.12 -27.25 -8.07
CA LEU A 110 -6.07 -28.23 -7.75
C LEU A 110 -6.21 -28.84 -6.34
N GLY A 111 -7.24 -28.47 -5.60
CA GLY A 111 -7.50 -29.05 -4.27
C GLY A 111 -6.85 -28.35 -3.11
N LEU A 112 -6.30 -27.15 -3.30
CA LEU A 112 -5.73 -26.35 -2.22
C LEU A 112 -6.75 -25.37 -1.64
N GLU A 113 -6.57 -25.02 -0.37
CA GLU A 113 -7.35 -23.99 0.30
C GLU A 113 -6.65 -22.65 0.19
N VAL A 114 -7.42 -21.58 -0.04
CA VAL A 114 -6.92 -20.23 -0.17
C VAL A 114 -7.64 -19.32 0.82
N GLY A 115 -6.87 -18.57 1.60
CA GLY A 115 -7.37 -17.57 2.51
C GLY A 115 -6.91 -16.17 2.12
N VAL A 116 -7.59 -15.17 2.67
CA VAL A 116 -7.21 -13.77 2.52
C VAL A 116 -7.34 -13.06 3.86
N ILE A 117 -6.37 -12.22 4.19
CA ILE A 117 -6.37 -11.38 5.37
C ILE A 117 -6.72 -9.96 4.96
N LEU A 118 -7.82 -9.45 5.50
CA LEU A 118 -8.31 -8.08 5.25
C LEU A 118 -8.39 -7.32 6.59
N SER A 119 -8.42 -6.00 6.52
CA SER A 119 -8.36 -5.13 7.71
C SER A 119 -9.48 -5.34 8.73
N ASP A 120 -10.67 -5.68 8.29
CA ASP A 120 -11.87 -5.76 9.16
C ASP A 120 -12.21 -7.17 9.63
N MET A 121 -11.25 -8.09 9.59
CA MET A 121 -11.51 -9.49 9.97
C MET A 121 -11.33 -9.75 11.45
N GLU A 122 -12.22 -10.57 12.01
CA GLU A 122 -12.13 -11.05 13.38
C GLU A 122 -11.03 -12.11 13.54
N PRO A 123 -10.49 -12.31 14.76
CA PRO A 123 -9.39 -13.25 14.98
C PRO A 123 -9.65 -14.69 14.51
N GLU A 124 -10.89 -15.20 14.65
CA GLU A 124 -11.22 -16.55 14.18
C GLU A 124 -11.14 -16.67 12.66
N GLU A 125 -11.62 -15.66 11.94
CA GLU A 125 -11.53 -15.61 10.49
C GLU A 125 -10.07 -15.54 10.03
N ARG A 126 -9.26 -14.78 10.74
CA ARG A 126 -7.81 -14.67 10.47
C ARG A 126 -7.11 -16.00 10.67
N ARG A 127 -7.39 -16.67 11.77
CA ARG A 127 -6.82 -18.00 12.06
C ARG A 127 -7.15 -19.00 10.97
N LYS A 128 -8.40 -19.03 10.52
CA LYS A 128 -8.85 -19.89 9.43
C LYS A 128 -8.09 -19.57 8.12
N ALA A 129 -7.90 -18.30 7.81
CA ALA A 129 -7.17 -17.87 6.62
C ALA A 129 -5.70 -18.27 6.69
N TYR A 130 -5.04 -18.11 7.84
CA TYR A 130 -3.64 -18.54 8.01
C TYR A 130 -3.47 -20.07 7.98
N ASN A 131 -4.50 -20.83 8.31
CA ASN A 131 -4.48 -22.28 8.23
C ASN A 131 -4.71 -22.80 6.81
N ALA A 132 -5.09 -21.95 5.88
CA ALA A 132 -5.18 -22.30 4.47
C ALA A 132 -3.78 -22.60 3.91
N ASP A 133 -3.74 -23.29 2.77
CA ASP A 133 -2.49 -23.62 2.09
C ASP A 133 -1.76 -22.38 1.59
N ILE A 134 -2.53 -21.42 1.09
CA ILE A 134 -2.03 -20.16 0.56
C ILE A 134 -2.84 -19.02 1.16
N THR A 135 -2.16 -18.00 1.68
CA THR A 135 -2.81 -16.84 2.30
C THR A 135 -2.34 -15.55 1.64
N TYR A 136 -3.27 -14.80 1.11
CA TYR A 136 -3.03 -13.46 0.54
C TYR A 136 -3.30 -12.40 1.60
N GLY A 137 -2.55 -11.33 1.59
CA GLY A 137 -2.76 -10.20 2.51
C GLY A 137 -1.81 -9.06 2.23
N THR A 138 -2.01 -7.95 2.92
CA THR A 138 -1.08 -6.82 2.84
C THR A 138 0.07 -7.00 3.82
N ASN A 139 1.20 -6.36 3.50
CA ASN A 139 2.36 -6.31 4.39
C ASN A 139 1.98 -5.87 5.81
N ASN A 140 1.14 -4.85 5.93
CA ASN A 140 0.72 -4.31 7.23
C ASN A 140 -0.11 -5.32 8.03
N GLU A 141 -1.05 -5.99 7.39
CA GLU A 141 -1.91 -6.97 8.07
C GLU A 141 -1.11 -8.16 8.60
N PHE A 142 -0.17 -8.68 7.81
CA PHE A 142 0.73 -9.74 8.29
C PHE A 142 1.56 -9.29 9.49
N GLY A 143 2.11 -8.08 9.42
CA GLY A 143 2.92 -7.53 10.50
C GLY A 143 2.12 -7.25 11.77
N PHE A 144 0.92 -6.69 11.66
CA PHE A 144 0.05 -6.44 12.80
C PHE A 144 -0.45 -7.72 13.45
N ASP A 145 -0.77 -8.75 12.67
CA ASP A 145 -1.15 -10.04 13.23
C ASP A 145 0.00 -10.67 14.00
N TYR A 146 1.22 -10.52 13.52
CA TYR A 146 2.39 -10.94 14.27
C TYR A 146 2.53 -10.22 15.60
N LEU A 147 2.34 -8.89 15.60
CA LEU A 147 2.39 -8.11 16.86
C LEU A 147 1.29 -8.55 17.83
N ARG A 148 0.07 -8.75 17.35
CA ARG A 148 -1.05 -9.21 18.19
C ARG A 148 -0.78 -10.60 18.76
N ASP A 149 -0.20 -11.49 17.97
CA ASP A 149 0.18 -12.83 18.43
C ASP A 149 1.19 -12.77 19.58
N ASN A 150 2.14 -11.84 19.52
CA ASN A 150 3.12 -11.64 20.58
C ASN A 150 2.54 -11.01 21.85
N MET A 151 1.32 -10.50 21.79
CA MET A 151 0.60 -9.94 22.93
C MET A 151 -0.45 -10.92 23.47
N ALA A 152 -0.59 -12.10 22.87
CA ALA A 152 -1.56 -13.10 23.25
C ALA A 152 -1.28 -13.69 24.64
N HIS A 153 -2.34 -13.94 25.41
CA HIS A 153 -2.23 -14.53 26.74
C HIS A 153 -2.26 -16.07 26.70
N SER A 154 -2.66 -16.66 25.58
CA SER A 154 -2.78 -18.10 25.39
C SER A 154 -2.40 -18.46 23.97
N THR A 155 -1.88 -19.68 23.76
CA THR A 155 -1.59 -20.21 22.41
C THR A 155 -2.85 -20.35 21.57
N ASP A 156 -4.03 -20.47 22.21
CA ASP A 156 -5.32 -20.53 21.50
C ASP A 156 -5.71 -19.20 20.86
N ASP A 157 -5.11 -18.10 21.29
CA ASP A 157 -5.35 -16.76 20.75
C ASP A 157 -4.47 -16.44 19.54
N LEU A 158 -3.48 -17.27 19.24
CA LEU A 158 -2.59 -17.08 18.10
C LEU A 158 -3.33 -17.31 16.79
N VAL A 159 -3.12 -16.43 15.81
CA VAL A 159 -3.76 -16.56 14.50
C VAL A 159 -2.78 -17.03 13.42
N GLN A 160 -1.50 -16.65 13.49
CA GLN A 160 -0.50 -17.07 12.52
C GLN A 160 0.10 -18.43 12.86
N ARG A 161 0.48 -19.15 11.81
CA ARG A 161 1.30 -20.36 11.91
C ARG A 161 2.78 -19.99 11.71
N GLU A 162 3.56 -20.92 11.21
CA GLU A 162 4.97 -20.73 10.86
C GLU A 162 5.15 -19.66 9.77
N HIS A 163 6.28 -18.98 9.81
CA HIS A 163 6.73 -18.08 8.75
C HIS A 163 7.61 -18.88 7.80
N HIS A 164 7.00 -19.69 6.95
CA HIS A 164 7.68 -20.63 6.07
C HIS A 164 8.14 -19.98 4.76
N TYR A 165 7.20 -19.51 3.96
CA TYR A 165 7.48 -18.94 2.65
C TYR A 165 6.62 -17.72 2.39
N ALA A 166 7.26 -16.62 1.99
CA ALA A 166 6.56 -15.42 1.56
C ALA A 166 7.03 -14.99 0.18
N ILE A 167 6.07 -14.61 -0.65
CA ILE A 167 6.31 -13.96 -1.95
C ILE A 167 5.77 -12.54 -1.83
N VAL A 168 6.65 -11.56 -1.94
CA VAL A 168 6.32 -10.14 -1.76
C VAL A 168 6.21 -9.45 -3.11
N ASP A 169 5.01 -9.02 -3.47
CA ASP A 169 4.81 -8.20 -4.66
C ASP A 169 5.21 -6.76 -4.37
N GLU A 170 5.69 -6.06 -5.38
CA GLU A 170 6.25 -4.71 -5.21
C GLU A 170 7.34 -4.70 -4.12
N VAL A 171 8.25 -5.64 -4.20
CA VAL A 171 9.24 -5.92 -3.15
C VAL A 171 10.14 -4.74 -2.83
N ASP A 172 10.47 -3.91 -3.81
CA ASP A 172 11.25 -2.69 -3.62
C ASP A 172 10.51 -1.65 -2.77
N SER A 173 9.22 -1.49 -2.98
CA SER A 173 8.41 -0.61 -2.13
C SER A 173 8.30 -1.12 -0.70
N ILE A 174 8.03 -2.40 -0.53
CA ILE A 174 7.78 -2.99 0.80
C ILE A 174 9.06 -3.22 1.58
N LEU A 175 10.08 -3.78 0.95
CA LEU A 175 11.31 -4.18 1.65
C LEU A 175 12.42 -3.12 1.63
N ILE A 176 12.31 -2.09 0.80
CA ILE A 176 13.27 -0.99 0.74
C ILE A 176 12.65 0.32 1.25
N ASP A 177 11.64 0.83 0.55
CA ASP A 177 11.05 2.13 0.89
C ASP A 177 10.36 2.14 2.26
N GLU A 178 9.59 1.12 2.57
CA GLU A 178 8.83 0.99 3.81
C GLU A 178 9.54 0.14 4.87
N ALA A 179 10.74 -0.33 4.59
CA ALA A 179 11.45 -1.31 5.43
C ALA A 179 11.60 -0.87 6.89
N ARG A 180 11.91 0.39 7.11
CA ARG A 180 12.19 0.96 8.44
C ARG A 180 10.98 1.60 9.09
N THR A 181 9.86 1.67 8.39
CA THR A 181 8.61 2.17 8.95
C THR A 181 8.09 1.20 9.99
N PRO A 182 7.94 1.63 11.26
CA PRO A 182 7.47 0.72 12.29
C PRO A 182 5.96 0.53 12.20
N LEU A 183 5.53 -0.71 12.38
CA LEU A 183 4.16 -1.02 12.72
C LEU A 183 4.05 -0.94 14.23
N ILE A 184 3.06 -0.23 14.74
CA ILE A 184 2.94 0.08 16.16
C ILE A 184 1.55 -0.28 16.64
N ILE A 185 1.48 -1.03 17.75
CA ILE A 185 0.24 -1.19 18.51
C ILE A 185 0.40 -0.34 19.77
N SER A 186 -0.52 0.58 19.97
CA SER A 186 -0.55 1.44 21.15
C SER A 186 -1.80 1.17 21.98
N GLY A 187 -1.68 1.47 23.26
CA GLY A 187 -2.78 1.40 24.20
C GLY A 187 -2.75 2.55 25.17
N PRO A 188 -3.80 2.76 25.96
CA PRO A 188 -3.81 3.83 26.92
C PRO A 188 -2.72 3.64 27.98
N SER A 189 -1.99 4.70 28.27
CA SER A 189 -1.06 4.73 29.40
C SER A 189 -1.85 4.95 30.70
N ASP A 190 -1.19 4.73 31.84
CA ASP A 190 -1.77 5.06 33.14
C ASP A 190 -2.07 6.56 33.17
N SER A 191 -3.30 6.88 33.61
CA SER A 191 -3.81 8.24 33.54
C SER A 191 -3.08 9.18 34.47
N SER A 192 -2.48 10.23 33.90
CA SER A 192 -1.90 11.37 34.61
C SER A 192 -2.83 12.60 34.61
N SER A 193 -4.11 12.42 34.29
CA SER A 193 -5.05 13.52 34.11
C SER A 193 -5.16 14.43 35.31
N GLN A 194 -5.02 13.90 36.53
CA GLN A 194 -5.03 14.68 37.77
C GLN A 194 -3.88 15.69 37.82
N TRP A 195 -2.69 15.29 37.36
CA TRP A 195 -1.53 16.17 37.34
C TRP A 195 -1.67 17.26 36.29
N TYR A 196 -2.20 16.99 35.16
CA TYR A 196 -2.48 18.00 34.13
C TYR A 196 -3.48 19.02 34.66
N GLN A 197 -4.53 18.59 35.36
CA GLN A 197 -5.53 19.47 35.96
C GLN A 197 -4.94 20.29 37.07
N GLU A 198 -4.12 19.69 37.93
CA GLU A 198 -3.49 20.39 39.05
C GLU A 198 -2.53 21.51 38.58
N PHE A 199 -1.69 21.21 37.57
CA PHE A 199 -0.79 22.22 37.02
C PHE A 199 -1.53 23.25 36.17
N ALA A 200 -2.65 22.90 35.55
CA ALA A 200 -3.51 23.87 34.88
C ALA A 200 -4.12 24.88 35.89
N ARG A 201 -4.35 24.44 37.12
CA ARG A 201 -4.80 25.29 38.21
C ARG A 201 -3.67 26.20 38.70
N LEU A 202 -2.44 25.69 38.81
CA LEU A 202 -1.28 26.43 39.32
C LEU A 202 -0.69 27.44 38.34
N ALA A 203 -0.64 27.10 37.07
CA ALA A 203 0.01 27.93 36.04
C ALA A 203 -0.53 29.37 35.99
N PRO A 204 -1.86 29.62 36.03
CA PRO A 204 -2.36 31.00 36.05
C PRO A 204 -1.96 31.81 37.30
N MET A 205 -1.61 31.12 38.38
CA MET A 205 -1.15 31.77 39.63
C MET A 205 0.32 32.18 39.57
N MET A 206 1.06 31.64 38.60
CA MET A 206 2.48 31.95 38.39
C MET A 206 2.65 33.17 37.50
N GLU A 207 3.63 34.00 37.84
CA GLU A 207 3.89 35.24 37.12
C GLU A 207 5.10 35.11 36.21
N LYS A 208 4.93 35.56 34.95
CA LYS A 208 6.02 35.66 33.98
C LYS A 208 7.12 36.58 34.50
N ASP A 209 8.38 36.22 34.24
CA ASP A 209 9.61 36.92 34.65
C ASP A 209 9.89 36.89 36.17
N LYS A 210 8.98 36.34 36.97
CA LYS A 210 9.19 36.08 38.40
C LYS A 210 9.33 34.58 38.66
N HIS A 211 8.35 33.79 38.22
CA HIS A 211 8.31 32.34 38.44
C HIS A 211 8.85 31.54 37.25
N TYR A 212 8.84 32.14 36.09
CA TYR A 212 9.35 31.50 34.86
C TYR A 212 9.74 32.56 33.83
N GLU A 213 10.61 32.15 32.90
CA GLU A 213 11.01 32.96 31.75
C GLU A 213 10.52 32.29 30.46
N VAL A 214 10.17 33.09 29.44
CA VAL A 214 9.66 32.63 28.16
C VAL A 214 10.57 33.13 27.05
N ASP A 215 11.05 32.19 26.22
CA ASP A 215 11.74 32.50 24.97
C ASP A 215 10.80 32.15 23.79
N ILE A 216 10.17 33.17 23.23
CA ILE A 216 9.19 33.02 22.14
C ILE A 216 9.87 32.49 20.86
N ARG A 217 11.10 32.89 20.59
CA ARG A 217 11.85 32.47 19.42
C ARG A 217 12.13 30.98 19.40
N LYS A 218 12.60 30.47 20.53
CA LYS A 218 12.93 29.04 20.70
C LYS A 218 11.71 28.21 21.10
N ARG A 219 10.59 28.87 21.43
CA ARG A 219 9.37 28.24 21.95
C ARG A 219 9.68 27.39 23.20
N THR A 220 10.42 27.98 24.14
CA THR A 220 10.80 27.33 25.38
C THR A 220 10.40 28.17 26.60
N VAL A 221 10.24 27.50 27.75
CA VAL A 221 10.02 28.13 29.03
C VAL A 221 11.06 27.59 30.04
N GLY A 222 11.51 28.44 30.93
CA GLY A 222 12.43 28.07 31.99
C GLY A 222 11.84 28.46 33.36
N ILE A 223 11.81 27.51 34.29
CA ILE A 223 11.30 27.74 35.63
C ILE A 223 12.42 28.36 36.46
N THR A 224 12.15 29.50 37.13
CA THR A 224 13.10 30.15 38.01
C THR A 224 13.12 29.48 39.39
N GLU A 225 14.10 29.85 40.24
CA GLU A 225 14.15 29.38 41.63
C GLU A 225 12.88 29.76 42.40
N ALA A 226 12.36 30.98 42.19
CA ALA A 226 11.10 31.43 42.78
C ALA A 226 9.91 30.59 42.29
N GLY A 227 9.92 30.20 41.04
CA GLY A 227 8.91 29.31 40.47
C GLY A 227 8.94 27.90 41.05
N VAL A 228 10.13 27.33 41.21
CA VAL A 228 10.33 26.04 41.87
C VAL A 228 9.81 26.10 43.31
N ALA A 229 10.20 27.13 44.07
CA ALA A 229 9.75 27.32 45.46
C ALA A 229 8.22 27.45 45.57
N PHE A 230 7.60 28.18 44.63
CA PHE A 230 6.16 28.32 44.58
C PHE A 230 5.46 26.98 44.37
N VAL A 231 5.92 26.17 43.40
CA VAL A 231 5.33 24.86 43.10
C VAL A 231 5.52 23.87 44.25
N GLU A 232 6.72 23.86 44.86
CA GLU A 232 7.01 23.00 46.01
C GLU A 232 6.09 23.32 47.18
N ASP A 233 5.87 24.60 47.45
CA ASP A 233 4.96 25.07 48.50
C ASP A 233 3.50 24.65 48.21
N GLN A 234 3.04 24.89 47.00
CA GLN A 234 1.66 24.58 46.62
C GLN A 234 1.37 23.06 46.61
N LEU A 235 2.34 22.23 46.24
CA LEU A 235 2.18 20.77 46.20
C LEU A 235 2.57 20.10 47.54
N GLY A 236 3.17 20.84 48.48
CA GLY A 236 3.61 20.26 49.73
C GLY A 236 4.77 19.28 49.60
N ILE A 237 5.64 19.46 48.62
CA ILE A 237 6.83 18.64 48.38
C ILE A 237 8.11 19.38 48.75
N ASP A 238 9.15 18.65 49.16
CA ASP A 238 10.41 19.23 49.60
C ASP A 238 11.35 19.58 48.44
N ASN A 239 11.37 18.75 47.39
CA ASN A 239 12.28 18.95 46.27
C ASN A 239 11.63 18.48 44.94
N LEU A 240 11.34 19.44 44.07
CA LEU A 240 10.73 19.18 42.77
C LEU A 240 11.65 18.33 41.85
N TYR A 241 12.96 18.49 41.99
CA TYR A 241 13.95 17.79 41.16
C TYR A 241 14.39 16.43 41.70
N GLU A 242 13.81 15.99 42.81
CA GLU A 242 14.02 14.64 43.31
C GLU A 242 13.47 13.61 42.30
N SER A 243 14.14 12.45 42.16
CA SER A 243 13.78 11.46 41.12
C SER A 243 12.31 11.00 41.18
N ALA A 244 11.74 10.91 42.38
CA ALA A 244 10.33 10.57 42.57
C ALA A 244 9.37 11.63 41.98
N ASN A 245 9.82 12.91 41.94
CA ASN A 245 9.05 14.04 41.46
C ASN A 245 9.42 14.44 40.02
N SER A 246 10.34 13.71 39.36
CA SER A 246 10.82 14.02 38.02
C SER A 246 9.70 14.17 36.96
N PRO A 247 8.66 13.34 36.97
CA PRO A 247 7.53 13.50 36.02
C PRO A 247 6.81 14.85 36.21
N LEU A 248 6.79 15.40 37.38
CA LEU A 248 6.09 16.67 37.70
C LEU A 248 6.69 17.86 36.94
N VAL A 249 7.99 17.84 36.72
CA VAL A 249 8.69 18.91 35.98
C VAL A 249 8.15 19.00 34.55
N SER A 250 7.90 17.87 33.92
CA SER A 250 7.33 17.81 32.58
C SER A 250 5.91 18.39 32.55
N TYR A 251 5.05 18.03 33.50
CA TYR A 251 3.68 18.55 33.59
C TYR A 251 3.69 20.07 33.82
N LEU A 252 4.57 20.55 34.70
CA LEU A 252 4.73 21.97 34.97
C LEU A 252 5.16 22.73 33.69
N ASN A 253 6.20 22.28 33.03
CA ASN A 253 6.69 22.90 31.80
C ASN A 253 5.60 22.97 30.73
N ASN A 254 4.88 21.89 30.52
CA ASN A 254 3.79 21.83 29.54
C ASN A 254 2.65 22.78 29.89
N SER A 255 2.30 22.89 31.16
CA SER A 255 1.23 23.79 31.60
C SER A 255 1.59 25.25 31.36
N ILE A 256 2.86 25.63 31.61
CA ILE A 256 3.33 26.99 31.35
C ILE A 256 3.43 27.26 29.84
N LYS A 257 3.91 26.30 29.06
CA LYS A 257 3.91 26.40 27.58
C LYS A 257 2.49 26.58 27.06
N ALA A 258 1.53 25.81 27.55
CA ALA A 258 0.12 25.92 27.15
C ALA A 258 -0.41 27.34 27.44
N LYS A 259 -0.03 27.93 28.57
CA LYS A 259 -0.42 29.28 28.95
C LYS A 259 0.22 30.35 28.06
N GLU A 260 1.53 30.26 27.79
CA GLU A 260 2.31 31.34 27.18
C GLU A 260 2.54 31.17 25.66
N LEU A 261 2.66 29.95 25.16
CA LEU A 261 3.06 29.66 23.77
C LEU A 261 1.92 29.18 22.88
N PHE A 262 0.79 28.80 23.43
CA PHE A 262 -0.37 28.31 22.68
C PHE A 262 -1.59 29.18 22.98
N THR A 263 -2.12 29.78 21.93
CA THR A 263 -3.26 30.72 22.04
C THR A 263 -4.49 30.11 21.39
N ARG A 264 -5.60 30.12 22.13
CA ARG A 264 -6.90 29.67 21.61
C ARG A 264 -7.29 30.53 20.40
N ASP A 265 -7.88 29.86 19.40
CA ASP A 265 -8.33 30.43 18.13
C ASP A 265 -7.19 30.89 17.21
N LYS A 266 -5.94 30.66 17.60
CA LYS A 266 -4.76 30.88 16.77
C LYS A 266 -4.00 29.57 16.52
N ASP A 267 -3.60 28.87 17.57
CA ASP A 267 -2.85 27.62 17.49
C ASP A 267 -3.78 26.42 17.55
N TYR A 268 -4.89 26.55 18.25
CA TYR A 268 -5.90 25.52 18.41
C TYR A 268 -7.27 26.16 18.62
N MET A 269 -8.32 25.35 18.44
CA MET A 269 -9.69 25.74 18.72
C MET A 269 -10.36 24.70 19.62
N VAL A 270 -11.43 25.10 20.29
CA VAL A 270 -12.23 24.20 21.13
C VAL A 270 -13.60 24.04 20.47
N VAL A 271 -13.92 22.83 20.03
CA VAL A 271 -15.19 22.51 19.36
C VAL A 271 -15.75 21.24 19.98
N ASP A 272 -17.00 21.30 20.42
CA ASP A 272 -17.72 20.16 21.02
C ASP A 272 -16.95 19.46 22.15
N GLY A 273 -16.30 20.25 23.02
CA GLY A 273 -15.52 19.74 24.15
C GLY A 273 -14.18 19.13 23.77
N GLU A 274 -13.70 19.36 22.55
CA GLU A 274 -12.42 18.86 22.08
C GLU A 274 -11.50 19.99 21.65
N VAL A 275 -10.18 19.81 21.94
CA VAL A 275 -9.13 20.71 21.46
C VAL A 275 -8.66 20.21 20.09
N LEU A 276 -8.80 21.05 19.06
CA LEU A 276 -8.36 20.75 17.70
C LEU A 276 -7.23 21.68 17.29
N ILE A 277 -6.17 21.12 16.72
CA ILE A 277 -5.04 21.90 16.19
C ILE A 277 -5.49 22.67 14.95
N ILE A 278 -5.09 23.95 14.86
CA ILE A 278 -5.31 24.77 13.66
C ILE A 278 -4.06 24.71 12.78
N ASP A 279 -4.25 24.37 11.50
CA ASP A 279 -3.16 24.39 10.51
C ASP A 279 -2.68 25.84 10.29
N GLU A 280 -1.40 26.06 10.49
CA GLU A 280 -0.74 27.36 10.34
C GLU A 280 -0.95 27.99 8.95
N PHE A 281 -0.99 27.17 7.91
CA PHE A 281 -1.05 27.64 6.53
C PHE A 281 -2.46 27.80 6.00
N THR A 282 -3.37 26.91 6.38
CA THR A 282 -4.75 26.90 5.84
C THR A 282 -5.76 27.53 6.79
N GLY A 283 -5.43 27.68 8.07
CA GLY A 283 -6.34 28.14 9.11
C GLY A 283 -7.46 27.16 9.44
N ARG A 284 -7.37 25.90 8.98
CA ARG A 284 -8.38 24.87 9.19
C ARG A 284 -8.05 23.97 10.36
N ALA A 285 -9.08 23.45 11.01
CA ALA A 285 -8.92 22.47 12.08
C ALA A 285 -8.44 21.13 11.52
N LEU A 286 -7.43 20.54 12.17
CA LEU A 286 -6.86 19.25 11.82
C LEU A 286 -7.47 18.17 12.71
N ALA A 287 -8.50 17.49 12.23
CA ALA A 287 -9.15 16.40 12.96
C ALA A 287 -8.19 15.23 13.19
N GLY A 288 -8.21 14.64 14.37
CA GLY A 288 -7.43 13.46 14.72
C GLY A 288 -5.96 13.69 15.03
N ARG A 289 -5.45 14.90 14.87
CA ARG A 289 -4.07 15.24 15.25
C ARG A 289 -3.99 15.78 16.68
N ARG A 290 -2.91 15.44 17.36
CA ARG A 290 -2.66 15.89 18.74
C ARG A 290 -1.21 16.33 18.89
N TYR A 291 -0.97 17.33 19.72
CA TYR A 291 0.40 17.72 20.09
C TYR A 291 1.05 16.61 20.91
N ASN A 292 2.35 16.46 20.76
CA ASN A 292 3.15 15.41 21.39
C ASN A 292 3.56 15.76 22.84
N GLU A 293 4.09 14.76 23.53
CA GLU A 293 4.79 14.89 24.83
C GLU A 293 3.95 15.53 25.93
N GLY A 294 2.65 15.28 25.93
CA GLY A 294 1.75 15.80 26.94
C GLY A 294 1.25 17.22 26.69
N MET A 295 1.68 17.87 25.62
CA MET A 295 1.23 19.23 25.30
C MET A 295 -0.27 19.32 25.05
N HIS A 296 -0.83 18.36 24.31
CA HIS A 296 -2.26 18.38 24.02
C HIS A 296 -3.10 18.24 25.28
N GLN A 297 -2.67 17.35 26.18
CA GLN A 297 -3.31 17.16 27.48
C GLN A 297 -3.23 18.41 28.35
N ALA A 298 -2.08 19.10 28.36
CA ALA A 298 -1.92 20.36 29.07
C ALA A 298 -2.86 21.44 28.55
N ILE A 299 -3.08 21.50 27.24
CA ILE A 299 -4.02 22.44 26.62
C ILE A 299 -5.47 22.07 26.97
N GLU A 300 -5.80 20.77 26.91
CA GLU A 300 -7.12 20.27 27.31
C GLU A 300 -7.43 20.67 28.77
N ALA A 301 -6.47 20.51 29.67
CA ALA A 301 -6.60 20.91 31.06
C ALA A 301 -6.74 22.44 31.21
N LYS A 302 -5.97 23.20 30.45
CA LYS A 302 -6.04 24.68 30.43
C LYS A 302 -7.44 25.14 30.03
N GLU A 303 -8.06 24.49 29.03
CA GLU A 303 -9.37 24.88 28.53
C GLU A 303 -10.53 24.25 29.32
N GLY A 304 -10.24 23.42 30.32
CA GLY A 304 -11.26 22.80 31.16
C GLY A 304 -12.09 21.72 30.45
N VAL A 305 -11.57 21.17 29.36
CA VAL A 305 -12.20 20.03 28.68
C VAL A 305 -11.63 18.71 29.20
N GLU A 306 -12.24 17.59 28.82
CA GLU A 306 -11.75 16.27 29.22
C GLU A 306 -10.31 16.05 28.77
N VAL A 307 -9.43 15.66 29.68
CA VAL A 307 -8.05 15.31 29.39
C VAL A 307 -8.02 13.86 28.91
N LYS A 308 -7.75 13.65 27.62
CA LYS A 308 -7.69 12.31 27.04
C LYS A 308 -6.36 11.65 27.37
N ALA A 309 -6.41 10.35 27.68
CA ALA A 309 -5.21 9.58 28.01
C ALA A 309 -4.19 9.58 26.88
N GLU A 310 -2.92 9.64 27.22
CA GLU A 310 -1.83 9.39 26.27
C GLU A 310 -1.81 7.92 25.89
N ASN A 311 -1.44 7.65 24.63
CA ASN A 311 -1.20 6.29 24.19
C ASN A 311 0.28 5.94 24.39
N GLN A 312 0.54 4.74 24.89
CA GLN A 312 1.88 4.17 24.97
C GLN A 312 2.04 3.06 23.94
N THR A 313 3.25 2.90 23.42
CA THR A 313 3.58 1.81 22.51
C THR A 313 3.61 0.49 23.27
N LEU A 314 2.75 -0.45 22.92
CA LEU A 314 2.70 -1.79 23.51
C LEU A 314 3.55 -2.79 22.75
N ALA A 315 3.59 -2.68 21.44
CA ALA A 315 4.38 -3.55 20.56
C ALA A 315 4.72 -2.82 19.28
N THR A 316 5.90 -3.12 18.75
CA THR A 316 6.35 -2.53 17.49
C THR A 316 7.25 -3.52 16.74
N ILE A 317 7.19 -3.48 15.42
CA ILE A 317 8.13 -4.18 14.54
C ILE A 317 8.26 -3.40 13.23
N THR A 318 9.43 -3.40 12.63
CA THR A 318 9.60 -2.89 11.27
C THR A 318 9.24 -3.98 10.26
N LEU A 319 8.82 -3.58 9.07
CA LEU A 319 8.58 -4.56 7.99
C LEU A 319 9.85 -5.33 7.66
N GLN A 320 11.01 -4.66 7.69
CA GLN A 320 12.31 -5.29 7.49
C GLN A 320 12.51 -6.46 8.45
N ASN A 321 12.29 -6.27 9.73
CA ASN A 321 12.47 -7.32 10.73
C ASN A 321 11.41 -8.41 10.61
N TYR A 322 10.19 -8.05 10.28
CA TYR A 322 9.12 -9.02 10.09
C TYR A 322 9.44 -10.00 8.96
N PHE A 323 9.77 -9.49 7.77
CA PHE A 323 10.00 -10.36 6.61
C PHE A 323 11.29 -11.18 6.70
N ARG A 324 12.24 -10.77 7.53
CA ARG A 324 13.44 -11.57 7.79
C ARG A 324 13.17 -12.84 8.62
N MET A 325 11.99 -12.98 9.17
CA MET A 325 11.60 -14.15 9.96
C MET A 325 11.17 -15.35 9.11
N TYR A 326 10.87 -15.15 7.84
CA TYR A 326 10.50 -16.25 6.96
C TYR A 326 11.68 -17.16 6.65
N ASP A 327 11.43 -18.47 6.62
CA ASP A 327 12.44 -19.45 6.24
C ASP A 327 12.92 -19.23 4.81
N LYS A 328 11.99 -18.91 3.92
CA LYS A 328 12.26 -18.58 2.53
C LYS A 328 11.47 -17.32 2.14
N LEU A 329 12.16 -16.36 1.57
CA LEU A 329 11.61 -15.10 1.11
C LEU A 329 11.88 -14.93 -0.37
N ALA A 330 10.90 -14.49 -1.11
CA ALA A 330 11.03 -14.14 -2.52
C ALA A 330 10.27 -12.86 -2.79
N GLY A 331 10.56 -12.21 -3.88
CA GLY A 331 9.85 -11.01 -4.25
C GLY A 331 9.83 -10.77 -5.74
N MET A 332 8.96 -9.91 -6.17
CA MET A 332 8.85 -9.52 -7.58
C MET A 332 8.54 -8.03 -7.70
N THR A 333 9.10 -7.44 -8.73
CA THR A 333 8.86 -6.04 -9.09
C THR A 333 9.36 -5.80 -10.50
N GLY A 334 8.93 -4.71 -11.13
CA GLY A 334 9.47 -4.28 -12.42
C GLY A 334 10.75 -3.44 -12.31
N THR A 335 11.22 -3.11 -11.11
CA THR A 335 12.22 -2.06 -10.88
C THR A 335 13.20 -2.35 -9.73
N ALA A 336 13.67 -3.60 -9.62
CA ALA A 336 14.54 -4.01 -8.49
C ALA A 336 16.05 -3.81 -8.72
N GLU A 337 16.48 -3.68 -9.96
CA GLU A 337 17.92 -3.69 -10.30
C GLU A 337 18.72 -2.62 -9.54
N THR A 338 18.17 -1.41 -9.40
CA THR A 338 18.82 -0.31 -8.69
C THR A 338 18.98 -0.57 -7.20
N GLU A 339 18.15 -1.45 -6.61
CA GLU A 339 18.14 -1.78 -5.20
C GLU A 339 18.75 -3.15 -4.90
N ALA A 340 19.40 -3.77 -5.89
CA ALA A 340 19.92 -5.13 -5.78
C ALA A 340 20.90 -5.29 -4.62
N ALA A 341 21.78 -4.32 -4.41
CA ALA A 341 22.78 -4.36 -3.33
C ALA A 341 22.12 -4.38 -1.95
N GLU A 342 21.12 -3.55 -1.73
CA GLU A 342 20.39 -3.46 -0.46
C GLU A 342 19.57 -4.73 -0.19
N LEU A 343 18.87 -5.22 -1.21
CA LEU A 343 18.13 -6.49 -1.11
C LEU A 343 19.05 -7.65 -0.74
N HIS A 344 20.22 -7.71 -1.32
CA HIS A 344 21.19 -8.76 -1.00
C HIS A 344 21.76 -8.59 0.42
N GLN A 345 22.15 -7.38 0.79
CA GLN A 345 22.79 -7.13 2.08
C GLN A 345 21.85 -7.40 3.26
N ILE A 346 20.61 -6.94 3.19
CA ILE A 346 19.65 -7.04 4.30
C ILE A 346 18.92 -8.37 4.33
N TYR A 347 18.44 -8.83 3.16
CA TYR A 347 17.56 -10.00 3.07
C TYR A 347 18.20 -11.23 2.45
N LYS A 348 19.42 -11.12 1.96
CA LYS A 348 20.13 -12.18 1.22
C LYS A 348 19.40 -12.57 -0.07
N LEU A 349 18.68 -11.63 -0.67
CA LEU A 349 17.96 -11.84 -1.91
C LEU A 349 18.84 -11.42 -3.11
N GLY A 350 19.01 -12.31 -4.08
CA GLY A 350 19.56 -11.94 -5.38
C GLY A 350 18.45 -11.45 -6.29
N VAL A 351 18.79 -10.57 -7.22
CA VAL A 351 17.86 -10.07 -8.23
C VAL A 351 18.11 -10.79 -9.55
N VAL A 352 17.09 -11.44 -10.08
CA VAL A 352 17.14 -12.16 -11.36
C VAL A 352 16.31 -11.37 -12.37
N PRO A 353 16.94 -10.66 -13.32
CA PRO A 353 16.21 -10.02 -14.40
C PRO A 353 15.56 -11.07 -15.30
N ILE A 354 14.26 -10.96 -15.49
CA ILE A 354 13.52 -11.85 -16.37
C ILE A 354 13.25 -11.10 -17.69
N PRO A 355 13.60 -11.66 -18.85
CA PRO A 355 13.34 -11.01 -20.12
C PRO A 355 11.84 -10.88 -20.37
N THR A 356 11.45 -9.87 -21.13
CA THR A 356 10.05 -9.70 -21.53
C THR A 356 9.65 -10.80 -22.52
N ASN A 357 8.38 -11.18 -22.51
CA ASN A 357 7.85 -12.18 -23.44
C ASN A 357 7.97 -11.71 -24.91
N LYS A 358 7.71 -10.42 -25.13
CA LYS A 358 7.88 -9.77 -26.44
C LYS A 358 8.75 -8.53 -26.29
N PRO A 359 9.52 -8.15 -27.35
CA PRO A 359 10.37 -6.95 -27.28
C PRO A 359 9.56 -5.70 -26.94
N LEU A 360 10.14 -4.83 -26.13
CA LEU A 360 9.57 -3.52 -25.82
C LEU A 360 9.78 -2.60 -26.99
N ILE A 361 8.69 -2.07 -27.55
CA ILE A 361 8.73 -1.14 -28.70
C ILE A 361 8.22 0.26 -28.35
N ARG A 362 7.88 0.50 -27.07
CA ARG A 362 7.44 1.82 -26.60
C ARG A 362 8.52 2.87 -26.89
N LYS A 363 8.07 4.04 -27.36
CA LYS A 363 8.94 5.18 -27.62
C LYS A 363 8.91 6.14 -26.44
N ASP A 364 10.04 6.26 -25.74
CA ASP A 364 10.19 7.19 -24.63
C ASP A 364 10.75 8.51 -25.18
N GLN A 365 9.89 9.53 -25.28
CA GLN A 365 10.22 10.84 -25.83
C GLN A 365 11.07 11.65 -24.84
N ARG A 366 11.77 12.66 -25.35
CA ARG A 366 12.57 13.56 -24.52
C ARG A 366 11.69 14.40 -23.61
N ASP A 367 12.22 14.71 -22.43
CA ASP A 367 11.59 15.64 -21.49
C ASP A 367 11.46 17.03 -22.14
N LEU A 368 10.35 17.71 -21.84
CA LEU A 368 10.14 19.09 -22.23
C LEU A 368 10.15 19.95 -20.97
N ILE A 369 10.90 21.04 -20.99
CA ILE A 369 11.11 21.92 -19.84
C ILE A 369 10.47 23.29 -20.09
N TYR A 370 9.71 23.76 -19.11
CA TYR A 370 8.99 25.02 -19.17
C TYR A 370 9.43 25.93 -18.02
N LYS A 371 9.30 27.24 -18.20
CA LYS A 371 9.70 28.23 -17.20
C LYS A 371 8.74 28.29 -16.01
N THR A 372 7.47 28.00 -16.23
CA THR A 372 6.43 28.08 -15.20
C THR A 372 5.56 26.84 -15.18
N GLN A 373 4.92 26.58 -14.06
CA GLN A 373 3.93 25.52 -13.92
C GLN A 373 2.74 25.73 -14.84
N GLU A 374 2.28 26.98 -14.97
CA GLU A 374 1.15 27.31 -15.86
C GLU A 374 1.45 26.97 -17.30
N ALA A 375 2.62 27.37 -17.81
CA ALA A 375 3.03 27.06 -19.17
C ALA A 375 3.15 25.56 -19.39
N LYS A 376 3.69 24.84 -18.42
CA LYS A 376 3.80 23.38 -18.46
C LYS A 376 2.42 22.71 -18.58
N PHE A 377 1.48 23.06 -17.70
CA PHE A 377 0.15 22.44 -17.72
C PHE A 377 -0.65 22.81 -18.95
N GLU A 378 -0.49 24.02 -19.49
CA GLU A 378 -1.09 24.40 -20.77
C GLU A 378 -0.54 23.54 -21.91
N ALA A 379 0.76 23.30 -21.93
CA ALA A 379 1.39 22.43 -22.93
C ALA A 379 0.93 20.97 -22.78
N VAL A 380 0.78 20.47 -21.56
CA VAL A 380 0.24 19.15 -21.29
C VAL A 380 -1.18 19.03 -21.81
N ALA A 381 -2.03 20.04 -21.54
CA ALA A 381 -3.40 20.06 -22.03
C ALA A 381 -3.48 20.10 -23.56
N ASP A 382 -2.59 20.84 -24.22
CA ASP A 382 -2.49 20.88 -25.69
C ASP A 382 -2.16 19.50 -26.25
N ASP A 383 -1.19 18.81 -25.66
CA ASP A 383 -0.76 17.47 -26.08
C ASP A 383 -1.87 16.45 -25.87
N ILE A 384 -2.57 16.49 -24.74
CA ILE A 384 -3.73 15.64 -24.47
C ILE A 384 -4.81 15.85 -25.54
N ALA A 385 -5.14 17.10 -25.84
CA ALA A 385 -6.14 17.43 -26.85
C ALA A 385 -5.80 16.86 -28.21
N GLU A 386 -4.55 16.99 -28.63
CA GLU A 386 -4.06 16.46 -29.92
C GLU A 386 -4.19 14.94 -29.99
N ARG A 387 -3.77 14.23 -28.93
CA ARG A 387 -3.82 12.77 -28.90
C ARG A 387 -5.26 12.26 -28.82
N HIS A 388 -6.08 12.91 -27.98
CA HIS A 388 -7.50 12.56 -27.84
C HIS A 388 -8.24 12.68 -29.19
N GLU A 389 -7.98 13.70 -29.94
CA GLU A 389 -8.59 13.92 -31.27
C GLU A 389 -8.25 12.79 -32.24
N LYS A 390 -7.02 12.24 -32.17
CA LYS A 390 -6.60 11.10 -32.98
C LYS A 390 -7.20 9.77 -32.50
N GLY A 391 -7.83 9.73 -31.34
CA GLY A 391 -8.32 8.51 -30.73
C GLY A 391 -7.28 7.78 -29.90
N GLN A 392 -6.13 8.37 -29.64
CA GLN A 392 -5.09 7.76 -28.81
C GLN A 392 -5.41 7.93 -27.34
N PRO A 393 -5.44 6.85 -26.54
CA PRO A 393 -5.63 6.97 -25.11
C PRO A 393 -4.44 7.61 -24.43
N VAL A 394 -4.70 8.46 -23.43
CA VAL A 394 -3.69 9.19 -22.67
C VAL A 394 -3.85 8.91 -21.19
N LEU A 395 -2.76 8.55 -20.53
CA LEU A 395 -2.67 8.47 -19.07
C LEU A 395 -1.72 9.57 -18.60
N VAL A 396 -2.21 10.44 -17.73
CA VAL A 396 -1.39 11.51 -17.16
C VAL A 396 -1.10 11.21 -15.70
N GLY A 397 0.17 11.08 -15.36
CA GLY A 397 0.63 10.91 -13.99
C GLY A 397 0.98 12.26 -13.36
N THR A 398 0.35 12.57 -12.24
CA THR A 398 0.64 13.76 -11.45
C THR A 398 1.22 13.38 -10.09
N VAL A 399 1.89 14.33 -9.44
CA VAL A 399 2.55 14.09 -8.15
C VAL A 399 1.64 14.32 -6.94
N SER A 400 0.48 14.90 -7.15
CA SER A 400 -0.47 15.18 -6.05
C SER A 400 -1.92 15.26 -6.53
N VAL A 401 -2.84 15.11 -5.59
CA VAL A 401 -4.27 15.28 -5.84
C VAL A 401 -4.56 16.70 -6.33
N GLU A 402 -3.91 17.70 -5.75
CA GLU A 402 -4.05 19.10 -6.12
C GLU A 402 -3.69 19.34 -7.60
N ARG A 403 -2.57 18.77 -8.05
CA ARG A 403 -2.13 18.87 -9.44
C ARG A 403 -3.07 18.16 -10.40
N SER A 404 -3.61 17.02 -9.98
CA SER A 404 -4.62 16.30 -10.76
C SER A 404 -5.88 17.13 -10.94
N GLU A 405 -6.36 17.78 -9.89
CA GLU A 405 -7.55 18.64 -9.93
C GLU A 405 -7.33 19.89 -10.81
N TYR A 406 -6.14 20.48 -10.71
CA TYR A 406 -5.77 21.62 -11.55
C TYR A 406 -5.84 21.26 -13.04
N LEU A 407 -5.21 20.15 -13.41
CA LEU A 407 -5.23 19.67 -14.79
C LEU A 407 -6.65 19.31 -15.23
N SER A 408 -7.42 18.67 -14.37
CA SER A 408 -8.81 18.32 -14.64
C SER A 408 -9.65 19.56 -15.00
N LYS A 409 -9.47 20.64 -14.28
CA LYS A 409 -10.16 21.92 -14.58
C LYS A 409 -9.78 22.48 -15.94
N LEU A 410 -8.49 22.41 -16.31
CA LEU A 410 -8.04 22.82 -17.64
C LEU A 410 -8.68 21.99 -18.75
N LEU A 411 -8.77 20.67 -18.54
CA LEU A 411 -9.40 19.77 -19.51
C LEU A 411 -10.90 20.01 -19.63
N GLN A 412 -11.58 20.30 -18.51
CA GLN A 412 -12.99 20.65 -18.52
C GLN A 412 -13.26 21.94 -19.33
N LYS A 413 -12.41 22.96 -19.17
CA LYS A 413 -12.52 24.20 -19.94
C LYS A 413 -12.38 23.98 -21.44
N ARG A 414 -11.59 22.97 -21.84
CA ARG A 414 -11.38 22.60 -23.25
C ARG A 414 -12.43 21.63 -23.78
N GLY A 415 -13.37 21.20 -22.93
CA GLY A 415 -14.41 20.25 -23.31
C GLY A 415 -13.91 18.83 -23.51
N ILE A 416 -12.76 18.46 -22.94
CA ILE A 416 -12.19 17.13 -23.03
C ILE A 416 -12.74 16.26 -21.91
N LYS A 417 -13.49 15.22 -22.28
CA LYS A 417 -14.01 14.24 -21.33
C LYS A 417 -12.86 13.39 -20.78
N HIS A 418 -12.79 13.25 -19.46
CA HIS A 418 -11.71 12.52 -18.80
C HIS A 418 -12.15 11.96 -17.45
N ASN A 419 -11.36 11.03 -16.92
CA ASN A 419 -11.53 10.50 -15.56
C ASN A 419 -10.35 10.91 -14.70
N VAL A 420 -10.60 11.14 -13.41
CA VAL A 420 -9.56 11.47 -12.43
C VAL A 420 -9.50 10.38 -11.36
N LEU A 421 -8.30 9.86 -11.12
CA LEU A 421 -8.02 8.82 -10.13
C LEU A 421 -7.13 9.36 -9.03
N ASN A 422 -7.46 9.10 -7.76
CA ASN A 422 -6.72 9.63 -6.62
C ASN A 422 -6.42 8.62 -5.49
N ALA A 423 -6.54 7.34 -5.74
CA ALA A 423 -6.25 6.23 -4.82
C ALA A 423 -7.14 6.14 -3.56
N LYS A 424 -8.28 6.82 -3.53
CA LYS A 424 -9.20 6.77 -2.37
C LYS A 424 -10.16 5.59 -2.38
N ARG A 425 -10.51 5.09 -3.57
CA ARG A 425 -11.50 4.01 -3.75
C ARG A 425 -10.98 2.98 -4.75
N ASN A 426 -10.14 2.09 -4.27
CA ASN A 426 -9.41 1.15 -5.13
C ASN A 426 -10.29 0.29 -6.04
N ALA A 427 -11.44 -0.18 -5.55
CA ALA A 427 -12.33 -1.03 -6.35
C ALA A 427 -12.97 -0.29 -7.53
N GLU A 428 -13.44 0.94 -7.31
CA GLU A 428 -14.04 1.79 -8.36
C GLU A 428 -12.97 2.26 -9.35
N GLU A 429 -11.79 2.59 -8.83
CA GLU A 429 -10.65 3.02 -9.64
C GLU A 429 -10.15 1.91 -10.55
N ALA A 430 -10.19 0.65 -10.10
CA ALA A 430 -9.79 -0.48 -10.91
C ALA A 430 -10.60 -0.60 -12.20
N LEU A 431 -11.92 -0.35 -12.15
CA LEU A 431 -12.76 -0.33 -13.34
C LEU A 431 -12.40 0.82 -14.29
N THR A 432 -12.11 1.99 -13.72
CA THR A 432 -11.69 3.14 -14.53
C THR A 432 -10.34 2.88 -15.19
N VAL A 433 -9.39 2.31 -14.46
CA VAL A 433 -8.07 1.92 -15.00
C VAL A 433 -8.23 0.86 -16.08
N ALA A 434 -9.11 -0.12 -15.87
CA ALA A 434 -9.40 -1.15 -16.87
C ALA A 434 -9.89 -0.58 -18.20
N SER A 435 -10.53 0.60 -18.17
CA SER A 435 -11.05 1.30 -19.35
C SER A 435 -10.08 2.35 -19.91
N ALA A 436 -8.96 2.60 -19.24
CA ALA A 436 -8.01 3.66 -19.62
C ALA A 436 -7.31 3.41 -20.96
N GLY A 437 -7.28 2.18 -21.44
CA GLY A 437 -6.70 1.80 -22.74
C GLY A 437 -7.67 1.87 -23.92
N ARG A 438 -8.90 2.33 -23.70
CA ARG A 438 -9.91 2.44 -24.76
C ARG A 438 -9.60 3.61 -25.70
N VAL A 439 -10.14 3.52 -26.91
CA VAL A 439 -9.98 4.57 -27.93
C VAL A 439 -10.34 5.96 -27.34
N GLY A 440 -9.41 6.89 -27.41
CA GLY A 440 -9.60 8.28 -27.01
C GLY A 440 -9.79 8.50 -25.50
N ALA A 441 -9.61 7.50 -24.65
CA ALA A 441 -9.74 7.67 -23.21
C ALA A 441 -8.67 8.63 -22.67
N VAL A 442 -9.06 9.52 -21.77
CA VAL A 442 -8.14 10.42 -21.06
C VAL A 442 -8.29 10.16 -19.56
N THR A 443 -7.20 9.77 -18.92
CA THR A 443 -7.18 9.44 -17.49
C THR A 443 -6.09 10.24 -16.80
N VAL A 444 -6.46 10.98 -15.77
CA VAL A 444 -5.53 11.75 -14.92
C VAL A 444 -5.41 11.00 -13.59
N SER A 445 -4.19 10.64 -13.21
CA SER A 445 -3.94 9.78 -12.07
C SER A 445 -2.80 10.30 -11.20
N THR A 446 -2.91 10.15 -9.89
CA THR A 446 -1.77 10.29 -8.99
C THR A 446 -0.91 9.03 -9.06
N ASN A 447 0.34 9.08 -8.56
CA ASN A 447 1.29 7.96 -8.59
C ASN A 447 0.73 6.65 -8.07
N MET A 448 -0.07 6.72 -7.03
CA MET A 448 -0.53 5.53 -6.31
C MET A 448 -1.84 4.96 -6.84
N ALA A 449 -2.56 5.72 -7.65
CA ALA A 449 -3.87 5.31 -8.14
C ALA A 449 -3.78 4.23 -9.22
N GLY A 450 -4.64 3.23 -9.12
CA GLY A 450 -4.73 2.13 -10.08
C GLY A 450 -3.54 1.17 -10.09
N ARG A 451 -2.69 1.24 -9.08
CA ARG A 451 -1.53 0.36 -8.95
C ARG A 451 -1.97 -1.11 -8.89
N GLY A 452 -1.24 -1.98 -9.58
CA GLY A 452 -1.53 -3.41 -9.62
C GLY A 452 -2.62 -3.82 -10.61
N THR A 453 -3.25 -2.87 -11.30
CA THR A 453 -4.21 -3.15 -12.37
C THR A 453 -3.60 -2.73 -13.71
N ASP A 454 -3.48 -3.67 -14.65
CA ASP A 454 -2.90 -3.41 -15.95
C ASP A 454 -3.83 -2.57 -16.84
N ILE A 455 -3.23 -1.65 -17.59
CA ILE A 455 -3.93 -0.94 -18.66
C ILE A 455 -3.70 -1.71 -19.96
N VAL A 456 -4.76 -2.34 -20.43
CA VAL A 456 -4.75 -3.16 -21.65
C VAL A 456 -5.37 -2.35 -22.77
N LEU A 457 -4.72 -2.33 -23.92
CA LEU A 457 -5.25 -1.64 -25.11
C LEU A 457 -6.62 -2.20 -25.47
N GLY A 458 -7.60 -1.33 -25.68
CA GLY A 458 -8.98 -1.71 -25.93
C GLY A 458 -9.82 -1.98 -24.68
N GLY A 459 -9.21 -1.98 -23.50
CA GLY A 459 -9.82 -2.29 -22.20
C GLY A 459 -9.32 -3.62 -21.63
N ASN A 460 -9.30 -3.73 -20.31
CA ASN A 460 -8.84 -4.95 -19.62
C ASN A 460 -9.98 -5.98 -19.55
N PRO A 461 -9.91 -7.07 -20.31
CA PRO A 461 -11.02 -8.03 -20.38
C PRO A 461 -11.25 -8.78 -19.08
N ASP A 462 -10.21 -9.04 -18.30
CA ASP A 462 -10.34 -9.78 -17.03
C ASP A 462 -11.15 -8.97 -16.00
N VAL A 463 -10.81 -7.70 -15.82
CA VAL A 463 -11.51 -6.80 -14.88
C VAL A 463 -12.95 -6.58 -15.34
N LEU A 464 -13.17 -6.37 -16.63
CA LEU A 464 -14.49 -6.15 -17.20
C LEU A 464 -15.38 -7.39 -17.11
N THR A 465 -14.81 -8.57 -17.28
CA THR A 465 -15.52 -9.84 -17.11
C THR A 465 -15.98 -10.03 -15.68
N ASP A 466 -15.09 -9.84 -14.71
CA ASP A 466 -15.42 -9.95 -13.29
C ASP A 466 -16.54 -8.97 -12.90
N ALA A 467 -16.44 -7.73 -13.35
CA ALA A 467 -17.46 -6.71 -13.09
C ALA A 467 -18.83 -7.11 -13.67
N ALA A 468 -18.85 -7.67 -14.88
CA ALA A 468 -20.10 -8.13 -15.51
C ALA A 468 -20.74 -9.27 -14.72
N LEU A 469 -19.95 -10.23 -14.24
CA LEU A 469 -20.45 -11.36 -13.46
C LEU A 469 -20.96 -10.93 -12.09
N ARG A 470 -20.27 -10.02 -11.40
CA ARG A 470 -20.74 -9.46 -10.13
C ARG A 470 -22.04 -8.70 -10.29
N LYS A 471 -22.22 -8.02 -11.40
CA LYS A 471 -23.47 -7.35 -11.74
C LYS A 471 -24.66 -8.30 -11.88
N ARG A 472 -24.39 -9.55 -12.26
CA ARG A 472 -25.38 -10.64 -12.31
C ARG A 472 -25.57 -11.31 -10.94
N GLY A 473 -24.91 -10.83 -9.89
CA GLY A 473 -24.97 -11.39 -8.55
C GLY A 473 -24.10 -12.61 -8.32
N LEU A 474 -23.13 -12.87 -9.18
CA LEU A 474 -22.20 -14.01 -9.05
C LEU A 474 -20.94 -13.60 -8.30
N ASP A 475 -20.58 -14.35 -7.27
CA ASP A 475 -19.37 -14.16 -6.47
C ASP A 475 -18.38 -15.31 -6.77
N PRO A 476 -17.08 -15.02 -7.02
CA PRO A 476 -16.11 -16.06 -7.37
C PRO A 476 -15.80 -17.05 -6.24
N VAL A 477 -16.12 -16.73 -5.01
CA VAL A 477 -15.90 -17.60 -3.84
C VAL A 477 -17.19 -18.29 -3.43
N GLU A 478 -18.26 -17.54 -3.22
CA GLU A 478 -19.56 -18.07 -2.77
C GLU A 478 -20.29 -18.85 -3.85
N ASP A 479 -20.19 -18.41 -5.10
CA ASP A 479 -20.85 -19.02 -6.26
C ASP A 479 -19.81 -19.61 -7.22
N GLU A 480 -18.79 -20.28 -6.72
CA GLU A 480 -17.59 -20.68 -7.48
C GLU A 480 -17.92 -21.41 -8.80
N GLU A 481 -18.79 -22.41 -8.76
CA GLU A 481 -19.14 -23.18 -9.95
C GLU A 481 -19.91 -22.35 -11.00
N ALA A 482 -20.93 -21.62 -10.55
CA ALA A 482 -21.73 -20.75 -11.41
C ALA A 482 -20.88 -19.61 -11.98
N TYR A 483 -20.02 -19.02 -11.15
CA TYR A 483 -19.11 -17.97 -11.57
C TYR A 483 -18.13 -18.48 -12.64
N GLN A 484 -17.55 -19.66 -12.43
CA GLN A 484 -16.60 -20.25 -13.38
C GLN A 484 -17.24 -20.55 -14.73
N GLN A 485 -18.44 -21.09 -14.73
CA GLN A 485 -19.17 -21.36 -15.98
C GLN A 485 -19.48 -20.07 -16.73
N ALA A 486 -19.96 -19.05 -16.02
CA ALA A 486 -20.25 -17.75 -16.60
C ALA A 486 -18.98 -17.05 -17.10
N TRP A 487 -17.87 -17.18 -16.36
CA TRP A 487 -16.57 -16.63 -16.74
C TRP A 487 -16.10 -17.17 -18.08
N GLU A 488 -16.13 -18.47 -18.28
CA GLU A 488 -15.66 -19.12 -19.51
C GLU A 488 -16.37 -18.58 -20.76
N GLN A 489 -17.63 -18.24 -20.64
CA GLN A 489 -18.41 -17.68 -21.74
C GLN A 489 -18.15 -16.17 -21.89
N GLU A 490 -18.19 -15.43 -20.80
CA GLU A 490 -18.08 -13.96 -20.82
C GLU A 490 -16.67 -13.49 -21.19
N ILE A 491 -15.62 -14.19 -20.75
CA ILE A 491 -14.23 -13.78 -21.04
C ILE A 491 -13.92 -13.82 -22.54
N ILE A 492 -14.47 -14.79 -23.27
CA ILE A 492 -14.29 -14.90 -24.72
C ILE A 492 -14.87 -13.66 -25.40
N ASN A 493 -16.08 -13.27 -25.00
CA ASN A 493 -16.77 -12.11 -25.55
C ASN A 493 -16.01 -10.79 -25.22
N GLN A 494 -15.55 -10.64 -23.98
CA GLN A 494 -14.81 -9.45 -23.56
C GLN A 494 -13.44 -9.37 -24.26
N ARG A 495 -12.74 -10.47 -24.42
CA ARG A 495 -11.46 -10.51 -25.14
C ARG A 495 -11.62 -10.13 -26.61
N LYS A 496 -12.68 -10.60 -27.24
CA LYS A 496 -12.98 -10.27 -28.63
C LYS A 496 -13.23 -8.76 -28.80
N LYS A 497 -14.07 -8.19 -27.96
CA LYS A 497 -14.36 -6.74 -27.98
C LYS A 497 -13.11 -5.90 -27.71
N ALA A 498 -12.32 -6.31 -26.73
CA ALA A 498 -11.09 -5.61 -26.37
C ALA A 498 -10.07 -5.66 -27.51
N GLU A 499 -9.90 -6.81 -28.18
CA GLU A 499 -8.95 -6.96 -29.28
C GLU A 499 -9.34 -6.13 -30.50
N GLU A 500 -10.62 -6.08 -30.84
CA GLU A 500 -11.12 -5.24 -31.92
C GLU A 500 -10.85 -3.75 -31.67
N ALA A 501 -11.05 -3.29 -30.43
CA ALA A 501 -10.74 -1.92 -30.01
C ALA A 501 -9.22 -1.69 -29.94
N ALA A 502 -8.45 -2.67 -29.49
CA ALA A 502 -7.00 -2.60 -29.38
C ALA A 502 -6.32 -2.36 -30.72
N GLU A 503 -6.81 -2.98 -31.80
CA GLU A 503 -6.28 -2.76 -33.15
C GLU A 503 -6.30 -1.28 -33.54
N LYS A 504 -7.40 -0.58 -33.25
CA LYS A 504 -7.54 0.85 -33.51
C LYS A 504 -6.57 1.67 -32.69
N VAL A 505 -6.35 1.29 -31.43
CA VAL A 505 -5.41 1.98 -30.54
C VAL A 505 -3.97 1.77 -30.99
N ARG A 506 -3.60 0.57 -31.44
CA ARG A 506 -2.26 0.29 -31.98
C ARG A 506 -1.95 1.14 -33.20
N GLU A 507 -2.93 1.32 -34.09
CA GLU A 507 -2.77 2.14 -35.29
C GLU A 507 -2.43 3.60 -34.99
N VAL A 508 -2.91 4.14 -33.87
CA VAL A 508 -2.64 5.54 -33.45
C VAL A 508 -1.48 5.67 -32.47
N GLY A 509 -0.71 4.60 -32.23
CA GLY A 509 0.51 4.63 -31.43
C GLY A 509 0.43 4.02 -30.04
N GLY A 510 -0.69 3.38 -29.68
CA GLY A 510 -0.88 2.75 -28.38
C GLY A 510 -1.17 3.76 -27.27
N LEU A 511 -0.95 3.36 -26.01
CA LEU A 511 -1.18 4.24 -24.87
C LEU A 511 -0.06 5.28 -24.74
N TYR A 512 -0.44 6.54 -24.63
CA TYR A 512 0.48 7.63 -24.39
C TYR A 512 0.48 8.00 -22.89
N VAL A 513 1.65 7.90 -22.27
CA VAL A 513 1.83 8.24 -20.85
C VAL A 513 2.53 9.59 -20.74
N ILE A 514 1.91 10.51 -20.01
CA ILE A 514 2.48 11.82 -19.70
C ILE A 514 2.80 11.86 -18.20
N GLY A 515 4.06 12.21 -17.85
CA GLY A 515 4.42 12.58 -16.48
C GLY A 515 4.50 14.09 -16.38
N THR A 516 3.84 14.69 -15.40
CA THR A 516 3.85 16.15 -15.21
C THR A 516 5.02 16.62 -14.38
N GLU A 517 5.82 15.71 -13.85
CA GLU A 517 7.02 15.98 -13.09
C GLU A 517 7.84 14.69 -12.93
N ARG A 518 9.16 14.82 -12.79
CA ARG A 518 9.99 13.68 -12.39
C ARG A 518 9.84 13.43 -10.90
N HIS A 519 9.92 12.18 -10.51
CA HIS A 519 9.90 11.76 -9.11
C HIS A 519 11.32 11.69 -8.56
N GLU A 520 11.46 11.71 -7.24
CA GLU A 520 12.76 11.57 -6.58
C GLU A 520 13.44 10.24 -6.93
N SER A 521 12.66 9.19 -7.08
CA SER A 521 13.14 7.87 -7.47
C SER A 521 12.85 7.59 -8.95
N ARG A 522 13.88 7.18 -9.68
CA ARG A 522 13.73 6.70 -11.06
C ARG A 522 12.77 5.53 -11.18
N ARG A 523 12.64 4.73 -10.12
CA ARG A 523 11.70 3.60 -10.08
C ARG A 523 10.26 4.04 -10.29
N ILE A 524 9.85 5.13 -9.67
CA ILE A 524 8.47 5.65 -9.80
C ILE A 524 8.23 6.15 -11.22
N ASP A 525 9.21 6.84 -11.82
CA ASP A 525 9.13 7.24 -13.23
C ASP A 525 8.98 6.03 -14.15
N ASN A 526 9.74 4.98 -13.91
CA ASN A 526 9.69 3.74 -14.69
C ASN A 526 8.38 2.98 -14.48
N GLN A 527 7.80 3.02 -13.28
CA GLN A 527 6.47 2.45 -13.02
C GLN A 527 5.40 3.16 -13.84
N LEU A 528 5.49 4.48 -13.93
CA LEU A 528 4.56 5.27 -14.74
C LEU A 528 4.71 4.94 -16.22
N ARG A 529 5.92 4.96 -16.76
CA ARG A 529 6.19 4.57 -18.17
C ARG A 529 5.73 3.15 -18.46
N GLY A 530 5.96 2.25 -17.53
CA GLY A 530 5.63 0.83 -17.66
C GLY A 530 4.15 0.52 -17.80
N ARG A 531 3.28 1.49 -17.55
CA ARG A 531 1.85 1.37 -17.85
C ARG A 531 1.58 1.21 -19.33
N SER A 532 2.48 1.68 -20.19
CA SER A 532 2.41 1.60 -21.65
C SER A 532 3.42 0.60 -22.19
N GLY A 533 3.17 0.06 -23.36
CA GLY A 533 4.08 -0.87 -24.04
C GLY A 533 4.02 -2.31 -23.53
N ARG A 534 2.92 -2.69 -22.91
CA ARG A 534 2.68 -4.03 -22.38
C ARG A 534 2.66 -5.07 -23.50
N GLN A 535 3.33 -6.22 -23.30
CA GLN A 535 3.33 -7.37 -24.21
C GLN A 535 3.67 -7.00 -25.66
N GLY A 536 4.66 -6.14 -25.83
CA GLY A 536 5.12 -5.73 -27.15
C GLY A 536 4.20 -4.76 -27.89
N ASP A 537 3.18 -4.22 -27.22
CA ASP A 537 2.32 -3.21 -27.81
C ASP A 537 3.08 -1.91 -28.09
N PRO A 538 2.71 -1.15 -29.12
CA PRO A 538 3.22 0.21 -29.28
C PRO A 538 2.76 1.08 -28.11
N GLY A 539 3.51 2.11 -27.84
CA GLY A 539 3.23 3.08 -26.79
C GLY A 539 4.19 4.23 -26.83
N GLU A 540 3.90 5.25 -26.07
CA GLU A 540 4.74 6.44 -25.96
C GLU A 540 4.75 6.95 -24.53
N SER A 541 5.82 7.64 -24.14
CA SER A 541 5.88 8.36 -22.88
C SER A 541 6.61 9.69 -23.04
N ARG A 542 6.26 10.65 -22.19
CA ARG A 542 6.94 11.95 -22.13
C ARG A 542 6.77 12.56 -20.75
N PHE A 543 7.83 13.19 -20.25
CA PHE A 543 7.77 13.97 -19.02
C PHE A 543 7.83 15.46 -19.35
N TYR A 544 6.98 16.22 -18.68
CA TYR A 544 6.92 17.68 -18.75
C TYR A 544 7.42 18.25 -17.41
N LEU A 545 8.41 19.13 -17.48
CA LEU A 545 9.09 19.67 -16.30
C LEU A 545 8.97 21.20 -16.23
N SER A 546 9.05 21.74 -15.03
CA SER A 546 9.06 23.19 -14.81
C SER A 546 10.04 23.58 -13.72
#